data_183dbe5cb55cfdf42dbc27b5ff4d8e77
#
_entry.id   183dbe5cb55cfdf42dbc27b5ff4d8e77
#
_cell.length_a   1.000
_cell.length_b   1.000
_cell.length_c   1.000
_cell.angle_alpha   90.00
_cell.angle_beta   90.00
_cell.angle_gamma   90.00
#
_symmetry.space_group_name_H-M   'P 1'
#
loop_
_entity.id
_entity.type
_entity.pdbx_description
1 polymer ?
#
loop_
_entity_poly.entity_id
_entity_poly.type
_entity_poly.pdbx_seq_one_letter_code
_entity_poly.pdbx_strand_id
1 'polypeptide(L)'
;MADARRPLTAGERALAASVFRDTIDYDAVRLSRSKWAFFQPRDTVMAPRGCIHFHPKGQGWRDDFAAAALTDQGLFIHEMVHIWQHQRGIFLPLARHPWCRYDYAIKPGQPLHRYGIEQQGEIVRHAFLLRRGAKVPGAPSLTQYETLLPFRGA
;
A
#
# COMPACT_ATOMS: atom_id res chain seq x y z
N MET A 1 -17.87 10.69 18.89
CA MET A 1 -16.42 10.85 19.04
C MET A 1 -15.83 11.25 17.71
N ALA A 2 -14.96 12.24 17.72
CA ALA A 2 -14.28 12.66 16.51
C ALA A 2 -13.53 11.48 15.91
N ASP A 3 -13.62 11.35 14.61
CA ASP A 3 -12.85 10.37 13.85
C ASP A 3 -11.37 10.58 14.13
N ALA A 4 -10.74 9.60 14.75
CA ALA A 4 -9.34 9.69 15.16
C ALA A 4 -8.40 9.45 13.97
N ARG A 5 -8.61 10.22 12.88
CA ARG A 5 -7.72 10.21 11.73
C ARG A 5 -6.47 11.00 12.05
N ARG A 6 -5.33 10.43 11.71
CA ARG A 6 -4.08 11.13 11.86
C ARG A 6 -3.35 11.25 10.52
N PRO A 7 -2.52 12.30 10.35
CA PRO A 7 -1.64 12.38 9.18
C PRO A 7 -0.52 11.34 9.29
N LEU A 8 0.26 11.24 8.24
CA LEU A 8 1.50 10.47 8.28
C LEU A 8 2.47 11.08 9.29
N THR A 9 3.19 10.22 10.01
CA THR A 9 4.37 10.70 10.77
C THR A 9 5.46 11.12 9.78
N ALA A 10 6.45 11.88 10.28
CA ALA A 10 7.60 12.26 9.46
C ALA A 10 8.33 11.02 8.93
N GLY A 11 8.47 9.98 9.77
CA GLY A 11 9.10 8.72 9.37
C GLY A 11 8.29 7.96 8.33
N GLU A 12 6.97 7.91 8.48
CA GLU A 12 6.09 7.27 7.49
C GLU A 12 6.13 7.99 6.15
N ARG A 13 6.15 9.32 6.17
CA ARG A 13 6.30 10.11 4.95
C ARG A 13 7.63 9.78 4.25
N ALA A 14 8.73 9.74 4.99
CA ALA A 14 10.04 9.41 4.45
C ALA A 14 10.07 7.97 3.91
N LEU A 15 9.47 7.03 4.64
CA LEU A 15 9.37 5.64 4.21
C LEU A 15 8.60 5.51 2.90
N ALA A 16 7.44 6.13 2.80
CA ALA A 16 6.64 6.13 1.59
C ALA A 16 7.37 6.83 0.42
N ALA A 17 8.00 7.97 0.68
CA ALA A 17 8.73 8.72 -0.35
C ALA A 17 9.92 7.94 -0.89
N SER A 18 10.50 7.02 -0.12
CA SER A 18 11.58 6.15 -0.60
C SER A 18 11.12 5.22 -1.74
N VAL A 19 9.82 4.96 -1.83
CA VAL A 19 9.20 4.13 -2.86
C VAL A 19 8.50 4.98 -3.91
N PHE A 20 7.57 5.83 -3.47
CA PHE A 20 6.64 6.55 -4.35
C PHE A 20 7.19 7.90 -4.83
N ARG A 21 8.30 8.35 -4.27
CA ARG A 21 8.93 9.64 -4.61
C ARG A 21 7.92 10.78 -4.44
N ASP A 22 7.79 11.64 -5.44
CA ASP A 22 6.88 12.78 -5.42
C ASP A 22 5.54 12.49 -6.13
N THR A 23 5.20 11.21 -6.33
CA THR A 23 3.97 10.83 -7.04
C THR A 23 2.71 10.84 -6.17
N ILE A 24 2.86 11.02 -4.85
CA ILE A 24 1.75 11.06 -3.90
C ILE A 24 1.73 12.43 -3.20
N ASP A 25 0.53 12.99 -3.04
CA ASP A 25 0.31 14.11 -2.13
C ASP A 25 0.23 13.55 -0.71
N TYR A 26 1.34 13.57 0.01
CA TYR A 26 1.44 12.99 1.35
C TYR A 26 0.65 13.79 2.39
N ASP A 27 0.46 15.08 2.17
CA ASP A 27 -0.31 15.91 3.10
C ASP A 27 -1.78 15.53 3.15
N ALA A 28 -2.30 14.95 2.07
CA ALA A 28 -3.69 14.52 1.98
C ALA A 28 -3.94 13.15 2.62
N VAL A 29 -2.89 12.38 2.94
CA VAL A 29 -3.02 11.01 3.45
C VAL A 29 -3.42 11.02 4.92
N ARG A 30 -4.35 10.12 5.29
CA ARG A 30 -4.76 9.91 6.68
C ARG A 30 -4.76 8.42 7.00
N LEU A 31 -4.49 8.11 8.27
CA LEU A 31 -4.65 6.78 8.83
C LEU A 31 -5.72 6.85 9.92
N SER A 32 -6.55 5.82 10.00
CA SER A 32 -7.64 5.78 10.98
C SER A 32 -7.71 4.40 11.63
N ARG A 33 -7.90 4.38 12.94
CA ARG A 33 -8.16 3.15 13.69
C ARG A 33 -9.66 2.90 13.82
N SER A 34 -10.37 3.08 12.71
CA SER A 34 -11.81 2.88 12.61
C SER A 34 -12.15 2.18 11.29
N LYS A 35 -13.24 1.42 11.30
CA LYS A 35 -13.70 0.74 10.08
C LYS A 35 -14.12 1.75 9.03
N TRP A 36 -13.79 1.46 7.78
CA TRP A 36 -14.33 2.19 6.64
C TRP A 36 -15.84 1.94 6.50
N ALA A 37 -16.26 0.68 6.74
CA ALA A 37 -17.65 0.26 6.67
C ALA A 37 -17.90 -0.82 7.72
N PHE A 38 -19.17 -0.99 8.12
CA PHE A 38 -19.54 -1.94 9.18
C PHE A 38 -19.11 -3.39 8.88
N PHE A 39 -18.97 -3.74 7.60
CA PHE A 39 -18.60 -5.09 7.17
C PHE A 39 -17.09 -5.31 7.06
N GLN A 40 -16.25 -4.32 7.39
CA GLN A 40 -14.80 -4.51 7.33
C GLN A 40 -14.35 -5.60 8.31
N PRO A 41 -13.74 -6.71 7.84
CA PRO A 41 -13.26 -7.76 8.73
C PRO A 41 -12.13 -7.27 9.64
N ARG A 42 -12.00 -7.91 10.81
CA ARG A 42 -10.99 -7.54 11.82
C ARG A 42 -9.56 -7.57 11.29
N ASP A 43 -9.24 -8.54 10.45
CA ASP A 43 -7.88 -8.75 9.95
C ASP A 43 -7.64 -8.08 8.59
N THR A 44 -8.57 -7.25 8.14
CA THR A 44 -8.48 -6.58 6.85
C THR A 44 -8.26 -5.08 7.04
N VAL A 45 -7.25 -4.56 6.34
CA VAL A 45 -6.99 -3.12 6.23
C VAL A 45 -7.59 -2.65 4.90
N MET A 46 -8.24 -1.50 4.90
CA MET A 46 -8.90 -0.97 3.70
C MET A 46 -8.49 0.48 3.46
N ALA A 47 -8.17 0.82 2.21
CA ALA A 47 -7.77 2.17 1.84
C ALA A 47 -8.54 2.63 0.58
N PRO A 48 -9.88 2.76 0.65
CA PRO A 48 -10.68 3.02 -0.56
C PRO A 48 -10.69 4.46 -1.02
N ARG A 49 -10.42 5.45 -0.15
CA ARG A 49 -10.62 6.87 -0.45
C ARG A 49 -9.57 7.80 0.18
N GLY A 50 -8.31 7.45 0.12
CA GLY A 50 -7.25 8.33 0.61
C GLY A 50 -6.98 8.25 2.11
N CYS A 51 -7.72 7.42 2.83
CA CYS A 51 -7.49 7.10 4.24
C CYS A 51 -7.29 5.61 4.39
N ILE A 52 -6.27 5.21 5.15
CA ILE A 52 -6.02 3.80 5.46
C ILE A 52 -6.79 3.47 6.75
N HIS A 53 -7.75 2.55 6.64
CA HIS A 53 -8.63 2.16 7.73
C HIS A 53 -8.21 0.83 8.35
N PHE A 54 -7.81 0.87 9.62
CA PHE A 54 -7.49 -0.31 10.42
C PHE A 54 -8.68 -0.65 11.31
N HIS A 55 -9.04 -1.93 11.33
CA HIS A 55 -10.11 -2.37 12.24
C HIS A 55 -9.68 -2.10 13.68
N PRO A 56 -10.54 -1.48 14.52
CA PRO A 56 -10.16 -1.11 15.89
C PRO A 56 -9.82 -2.31 16.77
N LYS A 57 -10.33 -3.50 16.46
CA LYS A 57 -10.04 -4.75 17.17
C LYS A 57 -9.02 -5.62 16.45
N GLY A 58 -8.45 -5.15 15.31
CA GLY A 58 -7.41 -5.85 14.60
C GLY A 58 -6.03 -5.57 15.19
N GLN A 59 -5.02 -6.24 14.67
CA GLN A 59 -3.65 -6.14 15.16
C GLN A 59 -2.73 -5.38 14.18
N GLY A 60 -3.28 -4.80 13.13
CA GLY A 60 -2.48 -4.14 12.09
C GLY A 60 -2.02 -2.72 12.43
N TRP A 61 -2.70 -2.05 13.36
CA TRP A 61 -2.39 -0.65 13.68
C TRP A 61 -1.01 -0.50 14.31
N ARG A 62 -0.28 0.52 13.86
CA ARG A 62 0.96 0.99 14.50
C ARG A 62 0.88 2.51 14.60
N ASP A 63 1.39 3.05 15.70
CA ASP A 63 1.44 4.51 15.90
C ASP A 63 2.43 5.16 14.94
N ASP A 64 3.45 4.41 14.52
CA ASP A 64 4.44 4.86 13.54
C ASP A 64 4.98 3.63 12.80
N PHE A 65 4.56 3.46 11.55
CA PHE A 65 5.02 2.33 10.74
C PHE A 65 6.51 2.38 10.42
N ALA A 66 7.11 3.57 10.44
CA ALA A 66 8.56 3.69 10.21
C ALA A 66 9.38 3.05 11.33
N ALA A 67 8.82 2.99 12.54
CA ALA A 67 9.44 2.35 13.69
C ALA A 67 9.00 0.89 13.89
N ALA A 68 8.14 0.38 13.03
CA ALA A 68 7.58 -0.97 13.12
C ALA A 68 8.48 -2.01 12.44
N ALA A 69 8.14 -3.29 12.61
CA ALA A 69 8.82 -4.38 11.95
C ALA A 69 8.69 -4.27 10.41
N LEU A 70 9.64 -4.86 9.69
CA LEU A 70 9.69 -4.78 8.23
C LEU A 70 8.42 -5.33 7.56
N THR A 71 7.81 -6.37 8.13
CA THR A 71 6.54 -6.91 7.65
C THR A 71 5.42 -5.90 7.75
N ASP A 72 5.36 -5.13 8.83
CA ASP A 72 4.36 -4.08 9.02
C ASP A 72 4.62 -2.91 8.05
N GLN A 73 5.87 -2.58 7.81
CA GLN A 73 6.24 -1.58 6.82
C GLN A 73 5.80 -2.01 5.42
N GLY A 74 5.95 -3.29 5.10
CA GLY A 74 5.48 -3.84 3.82
C GLY A 74 3.97 -3.69 3.66
N LEU A 75 3.20 -3.97 4.72
CA LEU A 75 1.76 -3.73 4.72
C LEU A 75 1.44 -2.26 4.46
N PHE A 76 2.12 -1.36 5.15
CA PHE A 76 1.94 0.08 4.97
C PHE A 76 2.20 0.48 3.51
N ILE A 77 3.26 -0.02 2.90
CA ILE A 77 3.59 0.26 1.49
C ILE A 77 2.48 -0.26 0.55
N HIS A 78 1.96 -1.47 0.80
CA HIS A 78 0.83 -2.01 0.04
C HIS A 78 -0.36 -1.04 0.08
N GLU A 79 -0.72 -0.59 1.27
CA GLU A 79 -1.86 0.33 1.43
C GLU A 79 -1.59 1.69 0.80
N MET A 80 -0.35 2.15 0.81
CA MET A 80 0.02 3.39 0.12
C MET A 80 -0.12 3.28 -1.40
N VAL A 81 -0.03 2.08 -1.97
CA VAL A 81 -0.35 1.88 -3.40
C VAL A 81 -1.82 2.24 -3.66
N HIS A 82 -2.73 1.87 -2.75
CA HIS A 82 -4.14 2.23 -2.89
C HIS A 82 -4.35 3.75 -2.77
N ILE A 83 -3.58 4.43 -1.92
CA ILE A 83 -3.57 5.89 -1.86
C ILE A 83 -3.14 6.47 -3.21
N TRP A 84 -2.06 5.96 -3.78
CA TRP A 84 -1.56 6.37 -5.09
C TRP A 84 -2.61 6.15 -6.19
N GLN A 85 -3.26 4.98 -6.19
CA GLN A 85 -4.33 4.67 -7.14
C GLN A 85 -5.50 5.66 -7.00
N HIS A 86 -5.93 5.92 -5.76
CA HIS A 86 -7.01 6.86 -5.47
C HIS A 86 -6.67 8.27 -5.99
N GLN A 87 -5.48 8.76 -5.72
CA GLN A 87 -5.05 10.09 -6.15
C GLN A 87 -4.92 10.21 -7.66
N ARG A 88 -4.78 9.09 -8.37
CA ARG A 88 -4.79 9.05 -9.84
C ARG A 88 -6.20 8.90 -10.43
N GLY A 89 -7.23 8.97 -9.60
CA GLY A 89 -8.62 8.96 -10.07
C GLY A 89 -9.26 7.57 -10.17
N ILE A 90 -8.63 6.53 -9.65
CA ILE A 90 -9.22 5.19 -9.63
C ILE A 90 -10.23 5.12 -8.48
N PHE A 91 -11.49 4.80 -8.79
CA PHE A 91 -12.51 4.64 -7.76
C PHE A 91 -12.45 3.21 -7.20
N LEU A 92 -11.68 3.04 -6.13
CA LEU A 92 -11.37 1.74 -5.56
C LEU A 92 -12.58 0.95 -5.06
N PRO A 93 -13.63 1.58 -4.45
CA PRO A 93 -14.81 0.82 -4.04
C PRO A 93 -15.51 0.09 -5.19
N LEU A 94 -15.45 0.62 -6.42
CA LEU A 94 -15.96 -0.05 -7.62
C LEU A 94 -14.94 -0.99 -8.26
N ALA A 95 -13.66 -0.62 -8.25
CA ALA A 95 -12.60 -1.42 -8.85
C ALA A 95 -12.33 -2.69 -8.05
N ARG A 96 -12.53 -2.65 -6.72
CA ARG A 96 -12.37 -3.81 -5.87
C ARG A 96 -13.64 -4.65 -5.86
N HIS A 97 -13.51 -5.94 -6.14
CA HIS A 97 -14.60 -6.91 -6.11
C HIS A 97 -14.17 -8.16 -5.32
N PRO A 98 -15.13 -9.05 -4.92
CA PRO A 98 -14.80 -10.21 -4.07
C PRO A 98 -13.76 -11.16 -4.65
N TRP A 99 -13.57 -11.14 -5.96
CA TRP A 99 -12.61 -12.01 -6.65
C TRP A 99 -11.29 -11.31 -7.00
N CYS A 100 -10.99 -10.14 -6.39
CA CYS A 100 -9.71 -9.50 -6.58
C CYS A 100 -8.58 -10.42 -6.12
N ARG A 101 -7.59 -10.59 -7.00
CA ARG A 101 -6.45 -11.44 -6.71
C ARG A 101 -5.31 -10.64 -6.14
N TYR A 102 -4.61 -11.25 -5.20
CA TYR A 102 -3.34 -10.76 -4.63
C TYR A 102 -2.15 -11.42 -5.31
N ASP A 103 -2.28 -12.71 -5.65
CA ASP A 103 -1.23 -13.46 -6.33
C ASP A 103 -1.07 -12.98 -7.78
N TYR A 104 0.16 -12.96 -8.24
CA TYR A 104 0.49 -12.46 -9.56
C TYR A 104 1.71 -13.21 -10.13
N ALA A 105 1.89 -13.10 -11.44
CA ALA A 105 3.11 -13.48 -12.11
C ALA A 105 3.57 -12.31 -12.99
N ILE A 106 4.83 -11.93 -12.87
CA ILE A 106 5.38 -10.84 -13.68
C ILE A 106 5.53 -11.31 -15.12
N LYS A 107 4.90 -10.56 -16.02
CA LYS A 107 4.99 -10.78 -17.47
C LYS A 107 5.91 -9.75 -18.08
N PRO A 108 6.94 -10.16 -18.84
CA PRO A 108 7.86 -9.22 -19.47
C PRO A 108 7.11 -8.18 -20.32
N GLY A 109 7.44 -6.92 -20.11
CA GLY A 109 6.85 -5.80 -20.86
C GLY A 109 5.47 -5.35 -20.39
N GLN A 110 4.84 -6.03 -19.45
CA GLN A 110 3.54 -5.60 -18.93
C GLN A 110 3.74 -4.50 -17.87
N PRO A 111 3.18 -3.29 -18.09
CA PRO A 111 3.33 -2.21 -17.11
C PRO A 111 2.47 -2.44 -15.86
N LEU A 112 2.84 -1.79 -14.76
CA LEU A 112 2.19 -1.97 -13.46
C LEU A 112 0.67 -1.78 -13.55
N HIS A 113 0.19 -0.77 -14.26
CA HIS A 113 -1.24 -0.46 -14.33
C HIS A 113 -2.09 -1.53 -15.02
N ARG A 114 -1.47 -2.51 -15.67
CA ARG A 114 -2.16 -3.63 -16.31
C ARG A 114 -2.38 -4.80 -15.36
N TYR A 115 -1.81 -4.75 -14.17
CA TYR A 115 -2.11 -5.73 -13.13
C TYR A 115 -3.33 -5.30 -12.33
N GLY A 116 -3.98 -6.24 -11.65
CA GLY A 116 -5.11 -5.92 -10.77
C GLY A 116 -4.72 -4.98 -9.64
N ILE A 117 -5.67 -4.26 -9.07
CA ILE A 117 -5.40 -3.24 -8.05
C ILE A 117 -4.67 -3.82 -6.83
N GLU A 118 -5.05 -5.01 -6.38
CA GLU A 118 -4.38 -5.67 -5.25
C GLU A 118 -3.04 -6.28 -5.66
N GLN A 119 -2.96 -6.80 -6.88
CA GLN A 119 -1.68 -7.28 -7.43
C GLN A 119 -0.66 -6.15 -7.49
N GLN A 120 -1.06 -4.94 -7.88
CA GLN A 120 -0.19 -3.76 -7.87
C GLN A 120 0.36 -3.51 -6.46
N GLY A 121 -0.50 -3.58 -5.46
CA GLY A 121 -0.11 -3.43 -4.06
C GLY A 121 0.95 -4.46 -3.66
N GLU A 122 0.75 -5.73 -4.02
CA GLU A 122 1.69 -6.79 -3.67
C GLU A 122 3.00 -6.68 -4.47
N ILE A 123 2.95 -6.28 -5.72
CA ILE A 123 4.17 -6.08 -6.53
C ILE A 123 5.05 -5.00 -5.88
N VAL A 124 4.48 -3.86 -5.53
CA VAL A 124 5.25 -2.77 -4.91
C VAL A 124 5.74 -3.15 -3.52
N ARG A 125 4.90 -3.82 -2.73
CA ARG A 125 5.27 -4.34 -1.41
C ARG A 125 6.49 -5.27 -1.50
N HIS A 126 6.45 -6.24 -2.41
CA HIS A 126 7.54 -7.21 -2.58
C HIS A 126 8.82 -6.54 -3.06
N ALA A 127 8.73 -5.58 -3.97
CA ALA A 127 9.88 -4.78 -4.39
C ALA A 127 10.51 -4.05 -3.20
N PHE A 128 9.68 -3.43 -2.36
CA PHE A 128 10.13 -2.76 -1.14
C PHE A 128 10.85 -3.73 -0.20
N LEU A 129 10.26 -4.90 0.05
CA LEU A 129 10.85 -5.90 0.95
C LEU A 129 12.20 -6.39 0.41
N LEU A 130 12.29 -6.66 -0.88
CA LEU A 130 13.54 -7.11 -1.51
C LEU A 130 14.63 -6.03 -1.43
N ARG A 131 14.29 -4.75 -1.61
CA ARG A 131 15.24 -3.65 -1.45
C ARG A 131 15.81 -3.58 -0.04
N ARG A 132 15.07 -4.02 0.95
CA ARG A 132 15.47 -4.06 2.36
C ARG A 132 16.16 -5.35 2.75
N GLY A 133 16.46 -6.22 1.78
CA GLY A 133 17.17 -7.47 2.01
C GLY A 133 16.31 -8.63 2.51
N ALA A 134 15.00 -8.46 2.56
CA ALA A 134 14.09 -9.54 2.94
C ALA A 134 13.99 -10.57 1.81
N LYS A 135 13.67 -11.81 2.19
CA LYS A 135 13.37 -12.88 1.23
C LYS A 135 11.87 -12.92 1.00
N VAL A 136 11.48 -12.97 -0.27
CA VAL A 136 10.08 -13.14 -0.68
C VAL A 136 10.02 -14.45 -1.46
N PRO A 137 9.47 -15.54 -0.87
CA PRO A 137 9.44 -16.84 -1.51
C PRO A 137 8.74 -16.81 -2.87
N GLY A 138 9.35 -17.39 -3.87
CA GLY A 138 8.81 -17.47 -5.22
C GLY A 138 8.90 -16.18 -6.03
N ALA A 139 9.43 -15.10 -5.46
CA ALA A 139 9.52 -13.83 -6.15
C ALA A 139 10.64 -13.83 -7.21
N PRO A 140 10.43 -13.15 -8.35
CA PRO A 140 11.52 -12.89 -9.28
C PRO A 140 12.56 -11.93 -8.70
N SER A 141 13.61 -11.63 -9.46
CA SER A 141 14.67 -10.74 -8.99
C SER A 141 14.18 -9.31 -8.78
N LEU A 142 14.85 -8.59 -7.89
CA LEU A 142 14.55 -7.17 -7.65
C LEU A 142 14.65 -6.36 -8.95
N THR A 143 15.59 -6.67 -9.81
CA THR A 143 15.74 -5.99 -11.10
C THR A 143 14.47 -6.06 -11.93
N GLN A 144 13.79 -7.21 -11.95
CA GLN A 144 12.52 -7.34 -12.67
C GLN A 144 11.42 -6.46 -12.07
N TYR A 145 11.35 -6.36 -10.73
CA TYR A 145 10.42 -5.42 -10.08
C TYR A 145 10.73 -3.97 -10.44
N GLU A 146 12.01 -3.60 -10.41
CA GLU A 146 12.42 -2.22 -10.69
C GLU A 146 11.98 -1.74 -12.08
N THR A 147 11.92 -2.63 -13.06
CA THR A 147 11.46 -2.28 -14.41
C THR A 147 9.97 -1.92 -14.46
N LEU A 148 9.19 -2.38 -13.47
CA LEU A 148 7.75 -2.16 -13.41
C LEU A 148 7.35 -0.86 -12.70
N LEU A 149 8.17 -0.41 -11.75
CA LEU A 149 7.79 0.68 -10.86
C LEU A 149 7.79 2.02 -11.61
N PRO A 150 6.62 2.72 -11.66
CA PRO A 150 6.51 3.99 -12.38
C PRO A 150 6.94 5.18 -11.51
N PHE A 151 7.41 4.96 -10.31
CA PHE A 151 7.72 6.01 -9.34
C PHE A 151 9.11 6.56 -9.60
N ARG A 152 9.17 7.59 -10.45
CA ARG A 152 10.43 8.28 -10.75
C ARG A 152 10.33 9.69 -10.20
N GLY A 153 11.37 10.11 -9.47
CA GLY A 153 11.51 11.50 -9.07
C GLY A 153 11.73 12.38 -10.28
N ALA A 154 11.28 13.60 -10.17
CA ALA A 154 11.56 14.60 -11.19
C ALA A 154 13.07 14.91 -11.22
#